data_eebedd2a04fb1a144767411f07d084f9
#
_entry.id   eebedd2a04fb1a144767411f07d084f9
#
_cell.length_a   1.000
_cell.length_b   1.000
_cell.length_c   1.000
_cell.angle_alpha   90.00
_cell.angle_beta   90.00
_cell.angle_gamma   90.00
#
_symmetry.space_group_name_H-M   'P 1'
#
loop_
_entity.id
_entity.type
_entity.pdbx_description
1 polymer ?
#
loop_
_entity_poly.entity_id
_entity_poly.type
_entity_poly.pdbx_seq_one_letter_code
_entity_poly.pdbx_strand_id
1 'polypeptide(L)'
;VNPKLPFIVTCLICTFLAQTTADAENPKLQQSRIKGLLVIQLPNASFAGTATQMNATVFPIDQNLGRTFGVRFNQEVGPMMSSATQEVEKWMRIRHGEQLPKGYGIEYGFADKHTLKDGPSAAVACALMAESIISGQSLDDSFAVTGDITATGEVGPVGGIGAKIRGAANKNCGIMAVPMGNKSAVHDLYVMEGIQIIAATQIILIRTFEDAWQIARLRRDAPIQQAMDDYAMVQAAIAKSAANASHPKVREKLKSILDTLPHHESARLIALHGIGKAPKKLSLAGSLQSIEEAATELGNTMQNGNYLERGTNDRLWANVSKLNLLRDDVDPRTKGYLDSFLTTASLVKDFRNSGKKSMSGEEQRKFIEALNRIQSERNKITNDTKIQEELMNQG
;
A
#
# COMPACT_ATOMS: atom_id res chain seq x y z
N VAL A 1 -55.27 -66.83 53.74
CA VAL A 1 -55.51 -65.69 52.84
C VAL A 1 -54.37 -64.69 53.03
N ASN A 2 -53.45 -64.70 52.12
CA ASN A 2 -52.29 -63.77 52.09
C ASN A 2 -52.64 -62.52 51.29
N PRO A 3 -52.31 -61.28 51.73
CA PRO A 3 -52.27 -60.13 50.85
C PRO A 3 -50.84 -59.88 50.39
N LYS A 4 -50.69 -59.74 49.10
CA LYS A 4 -49.48 -59.41 48.39
C LYS A 4 -49.09 -57.93 48.61
N LEU A 5 -47.79 -57.65 48.97
CA LEU A 5 -47.17 -56.36 48.94
C LEU A 5 -46.79 -56.02 47.49
N PRO A 6 -46.98 -54.80 47.05
CA PRO A 6 -46.41 -54.38 45.79
C PRO A 6 -44.96 -53.84 45.93
N PHE A 7 -44.12 -54.38 45.11
CA PHE A 7 -42.70 -53.89 44.91
C PHE A 7 -42.69 -52.51 44.19
N ILE A 8 -42.26 -51.52 44.95
CA ILE A 8 -41.97 -50.18 44.29
C ILE A 8 -40.54 -50.24 43.69
N VAL A 9 -40.48 -50.30 42.36
CA VAL A 9 -39.23 -50.14 41.63
C VAL A 9 -38.97 -48.65 41.50
N THR A 10 -38.05 -48.15 42.32
CA THR A 10 -37.55 -46.78 42.17
C THR A 10 -36.58 -46.74 40.99
N CYS A 11 -37.08 -46.24 39.89
CA CYS A 11 -36.25 -45.99 38.67
C CYS A 11 -35.41 -44.75 38.93
N LEU A 12 -34.09 -44.86 39.19
CA LEU A 12 -33.13 -43.79 39.22
C LEU A 12 -32.85 -43.38 37.77
N ILE A 13 -33.50 -42.31 37.33
CA ILE A 13 -33.15 -41.65 36.07
C ILE A 13 -31.85 -40.88 36.33
N CYS A 14 -30.71 -41.46 35.99
CA CYS A 14 -29.46 -40.73 35.81
C CYS A 14 -29.60 -39.84 34.57
N THR A 15 -29.98 -38.59 34.77
CA THR A 15 -29.81 -37.54 33.76
C THR A 15 -28.33 -37.32 33.60
N PHE A 16 -27.75 -37.96 32.57
CA PHE A 16 -26.47 -37.55 32.00
C PHE A 16 -26.69 -36.17 31.39
N LEU A 17 -26.29 -35.13 32.13
CA LEU A 17 -25.99 -33.83 31.53
C LEU A 17 -24.79 -34.06 30.61
N ALA A 18 -25.06 -34.33 29.34
CA ALA A 18 -24.05 -34.14 28.30
C ALA A 18 -23.67 -32.67 28.32
N GLN A 19 -22.58 -32.37 29.01
CA GLN A 19 -21.85 -31.15 28.74
C GLN A 19 -21.43 -31.24 27.26
N THR A 20 -22.18 -30.60 26.40
CA THR A 20 -21.68 -30.22 25.07
C THR A 20 -20.54 -29.28 25.34
N THR A 21 -19.33 -29.81 25.44
CA THR A 21 -18.13 -29.04 25.17
C THR A 21 -18.35 -28.48 23.77
N ALA A 22 -18.56 -27.17 23.68
CA ALA A 22 -18.51 -26.51 22.40
C ALA A 22 -17.13 -26.84 21.83
N ASP A 23 -17.07 -27.79 20.88
CA ASP A 23 -15.89 -28.13 20.18
C ASP A 23 -15.42 -26.83 19.52
N ALA A 24 -14.26 -26.36 19.93
CA ALA A 24 -13.59 -25.27 19.26
C ALA A 24 -13.51 -25.65 17.78
N GLU A 25 -14.25 -24.93 16.94
CA GLU A 25 -14.31 -25.26 15.52
C GLU A 25 -12.89 -25.29 14.96
N ASN A 26 -12.50 -26.43 14.39
CA ASN A 26 -11.23 -26.57 13.69
C ASN A 26 -11.16 -25.52 12.58
N PRO A 27 -9.98 -24.94 12.32
CA PRO A 27 -9.81 -24.03 11.19
C PRO A 27 -10.32 -24.70 9.90
N LYS A 28 -11.17 -23.99 9.16
CA LYS A 28 -11.84 -24.54 7.97
C LYS A 28 -10.87 -24.74 6.80
N LEU A 29 -9.78 -23.98 6.78
CA LEU A 29 -8.66 -24.19 5.86
C LEU A 29 -7.35 -24.39 6.64
N GLN A 30 -6.44 -25.23 6.11
CA GLN A 30 -5.12 -25.43 6.72
C GLN A 30 -4.10 -24.41 6.23
N GLN A 31 -4.38 -23.74 5.10
CA GLN A 31 -3.50 -22.77 4.49
C GLN A 31 -4.29 -21.70 3.71
N SER A 32 -3.70 -20.53 3.58
CA SER A 32 -4.17 -19.46 2.71
C SER A 32 -2.98 -18.75 2.07
N ARG A 33 -3.21 -18.04 0.97
CA ARG A 33 -2.16 -17.30 0.27
C ARG A 33 -2.70 -16.03 -0.34
N ILE A 34 -1.82 -15.02 -0.47
CA ILE A 34 -2.13 -13.72 -1.07
C ILE A 34 -0.86 -13.10 -1.65
N LYS A 35 -0.97 -12.13 -2.54
CA LYS A 35 0.18 -11.33 -2.97
C LYS A 35 0.36 -10.12 -2.06
N GLY A 36 1.48 -10.08 -1.33
CA GLY A 36 1.94 -8.91 -0.59
C GLY A 36 2.78 -7.99 -1.47
N LEU A 37 2.71 -6.69 -1.21
CA LEU A 37 3.42 -5.67 -1.99
C LEU A 37 4.59 -5.13 -1.21
N LEU A 38 5.78 -5.22 -1.79
CA LEU A 38 7.04 -4.79 -1.21
C LEU A 38 7.64 -3.63 -1.99
N VAL A 39 8.41 -2.82 -1.29
CA VAL A 39 9.31 -1.82 -1.88
C VAL A 39 10.74 -2.25 -1.59
N ILE A 40 11.57 -2.29 -2.61
CA ILE A 40 12.96 -2.68 -2.55
C ILE A 40 13.81 -1.47 -2.91
N GLN A 41 14.78 -1.13 -2.07
CA GLN A 41 15.76 -0.12 -2.41
C GLN A 41 16.80 -0.72 -3.36
N LEU A 42 16.98 -0.08 -4.50
CA LEU A 42 17.97 -0.47 -5.51
C LEU A 42 19.35 0.13 -5.17
N PRO A 43 20.46 -0.43 -5.73
CA PRO A 43 21.81 0.08 -5.48
C PRO A 43 22.03 1.57 -5.82
N ASN A 44 21.21 2.12 -6.71
CA ASN A 44 21.23 3.54 -7.09
C ASN A 44 20.36 4.43 -6.21
N ALA A 45 20.01 3.98 -5.00
CA ALA A 45 19.13 4.62 -4.03
C ALA A 45 17.68 4.87 -4.53
N SER A 46 17.29 4.41 -5.71
CA SER A 46 15.90 4.43 -6.14
C SER A 46 15.10 3.27 -5.54
N PHE A 47 13.77 3.37 -5.58
CA PHE A 47 12.87 2.34 -5.07
C PHE A 47 12.15 1.63 -6.21
N ALA A 48 12.11 0.30 -6.13
CA ALA A 48 11.31 -0.54 -7.01
C ALA A 48 10.24 -1.26 -6.20
N GLY A 49 9.05 -1.41 -6.78
CA GLY A 49 7.99 -2.20 -6.20
C GLY A 49 7.97 -3.62 -6.78
N THR A 50 7.57 -4.58 -5.99
CA THR A 50 7.28 -5.93 -6.44
C THR A 50 6.13 -6.54 -5.66
N ALA A 51 5.41 -7.49 -6.29
CA ALA A 51 4.47 -8.34 -5.58
C ALA A 51 5.14 -9.69 -5.30
N THR A 52 5.03 -10.18 -4.07
CA THR A 52 5.54 -11.46 -3.63
C THR A 52 4.44 -12.31 -3.04
N GLN A 53 4.54 -13.63 -3.18
CA GLN A 53 3.62 -14.54 -2.52
C GLN A 53 3.85 -14.52 -1.01
N MET A 54 2.78 -14.31 -0.27
CA MET A 54 2.67 -14.55 1.17
C MET A 54 1.80 -15.78 1.39
N ASN A 55 2.15 -16.57 2.39
CA ASN A 55 1.42 -17.75 2.79
C ASN A 55 1.08 -17.67 4.28
N ALA A 56 -0.04 -18.24 4.65
CA ALA A 56 -0.42 -18.49 6.02
C ALA A 56 -0.73 -19.98 6.19
N THR A 57 -0.25 -20.58 7.27
CA THR A 57 -0.48 -21.98 7.61
C THR A 57 -0.91 -22.11 9.07
N VAL A 58 -1.73 -23.12 9.37
CA VAL A 58 -2.15 -23.43 10.72
C VAL A 58 -1.05 -24.23 11.41
N PHE A 59 -0.79 -23.93 12.68
CA PHE A 59 0.07 -24.74 13.53
C PHE A 59 -0.58 -24.99 14.89
N PRO A 60 -0.33 -26.16 15.55
CA PRO A 60 -0.87 -26.44 16.86
C PRO A 60 -0.20 -25.59 17.94
N ILE A 61 -1.00 -25.12 18.91
CA ILE A 61 -0.51 -24.43 20.12
C ILE A 61 -0.69 -25.35 21.31
N ASP A 62 0.35 -25.48 22.14
CA ASP A 62 0.22 -26.17 23.42
C ASP A 62 -0.65 -25.35 24.38
N GLN A 63 -1.84 -25.84 24.63
CA GLN A 63 -2.82 -25.20 25.52
C GLN A 63 -2.36 -25.13 26.99
N ASN A 64 -1.41 -25.99 27.38
CA ASN A 64 -0.85 -25.97 28.74
C ASN A 64 -0.05 -24.70 29.04
N LEU A 65 0.32 -23.95 27.99
CA LEU A 65 1.02 -22.65 28.11
C LEU A 65 0.07 -21.46 28.32
N GLY A 66 -1.23 -21.70 28.50
CA GLY A 66 -2.24 -20.65 28.70
C GLY A 66 -2.58 -19.81 27.48
N ARG A 67 -2.01 -20.12 26.32
CA ARG A 67 -2.35 -19.47 25.05
C ARG A 67 -3.35 -20.32 24.27
N THR A 68 -4.44 -19.69 23.85
CA THR A 68 -5.49 -20.37 23.07
C THR A 68 -5.38 -20.13 21.58
N PHE A 69 -4.84 -18.97 21.18
CA PHE A 69 -4.64 -18.53 19.79
C PHE A 69 -3.40 -17.63 19.71
N GLY A 70 -2.76 -17.58 18.57
CA GLY A 70 -1.64 -16.66 18.31
C GLY A 70 -1.27 -16.60 16.83
N VAL A 71 -0.60 -15.53 16.46
CA VAL A 71 -0.07 -15.33 15.11
C VAL A 71 1.44 -15.09 15.18
N ARG A 72 2.19 -15.52 14.16
CA ARG A 72 3.63 -15.28 14.07
C ARG A 72 4.10 -15.35 12.62
N PHE A 73 5.31 -14.86 12.36
CA PHE A 73 6.04 -15.17 11.14
C PHE A 73 6.95 -16.41 11.33
N ASN A 74 7.15 -17.18 10.27
CA ASN A 74 8.08 -18.33 10.26
C ASN A 74 9.51 -17.93 9.88
N GLN A 75 9.77 -16.63 9.81
CA GLN A 75 11.05 -16.03 9.49
C GLN A 75 11.25 -14.77 10.32
N GLU A 76 12.48 -14.32 10.41
CA GLU A 76 12.80 -13.05 11.05
C GLU A 76 12.19 -11.89 10.27
N VAL A 77 11.54 -10.98 10.99
CA VAL A 77 10.93 -9.76 10.47
C VAL A 77 11.34 -8.57 11.35
N GLY A 78 11.30 -7.38 10.78
CA GLY A 78 11.63 -6.17 11.54
C GLY A 78 10.58 -5.80 12.59
N PRO A 79 10.93 -4.87 13.50
CA PRO A 79 10.11 -4.52 14.66
C PRO A 79 8.74 -3.94 14.28
N MET A 80 8.65 -3.14 13.21
CA MET A 80 7.38 -2.59 12.75
C MET A 80 6.43 -3.68 12.26
N MET A 81 6.93 -4.65 11.50
CA MET A 81 6.12 -5.79 11.04
C MET A 81 5.71 -6.70 12.19
N SER A 82 6.59 -6.90 13.18
CA SER A 82 6.26 -7.65 14.39
C SER A 82 5.13 -6.97 15.18
N SER A 83 5.20 -5.65 15.35
CA SER A 83 4.15 -4.87 16.02
C SER A 83 2.82 -4.94 15.25
N ALA A 84 2.85 -4.78 13.94
CA ALA A 84 1.65 -4.89 13.09
C ALA A 84 1.01 -6.28 13.18
N THR A 85 1.81 -7.33 13.31
CA THR A 85 1.30 -8.70 13.50
C THR A 85 0.55 -8.84 14.83
N GLN A 86 0.96 -8.14 15.89
CA GLN A 86 0.23 -8.10 17.16
C GLN A 86 -1.11 -7.38 17.02
N GLU A 87 -1.20 -6.31 16.22
CA GLU A 87 -2.47 -5.64 15.93
C GLU A 87 -3.42 -6.57 15.16
N VAL A 88 -2.92 -7.36 14.22
CA VAL A 88 -3.70 -8.41 13.53
C VAL A 88 -4.25 -9.41 14.54
N GLU A 89 -3.45 -9.90 15.51
CA GLU A 89 -3.93 -10.81 16.54
C GLU A 89 -5.03 -10.19 17.40
N LYS A 90 -4.85 -8.93 17.84
CA LYS A 90 -5.86 -8.21 18.62
C LYS A 90 -7.16 -8.07 17.84
N TRP A 91 -7.06 -7.67 16.55
CA TRP A 91 -8.21 -7.54 15.68
C TRP A 91 -8.94 -8.87 15.51
N MET A 92 -8.23 -10.00 15.29
CA MET A 92 -8.84 -11.33 15.20
C MET A 92 -9.59 -11.71 16.48
N ARG A 93 -9.02 -11.40 17.66
CA ARG A 93 -9.65 -11.64 18.94
C ARG A 93 -10.94 -10.81 19.13
N ILE A 94 -10.92 -9.55 18.72
CA ILE A 94 -12.11 -8.67 18.78
C ILE A 94 -13.18 -9.15 17.81
N ARG A 95 -12.80 -9.52 16.58
CA ARG A 95 -13.71 -9.92 15.51
C ARG A 95 -14.44 -11.22 15.82
N HIS A 96 -13.70 -12.22 16.27
CA HIS A 96 -14.23 -13.58 16.42
C HIS A 96 -14.63 -13.92 17.87
N GLY A 97 -14.08 -13.23 18.87
CA GLY A 97 -14.37 -13.47 20.28
C GLY A 97 -14.23 -14.95 20.67
N GLU A 98 -15.29 -15.53 21.20
CA GLU A 98 -15.33 -16.93 21.61
C GLU A 98 -15.30 -17.93 20.44
N GLN A 99 -15.58 -17.49 19.21
CA GLN A 99 -15.54 -18.31 17.99
C GLN A 99 -14.13 -18.47 17.42
N LEU A 100 -13.14 -17.77 17.99
CA LEU A 100 -11.77 -17.91 17.56
C LEU A 100 -11.27 -19.34 17.82
N PRO A 101 -10.65 -20.02 16.83
CA PRO A 101 -10.17 -21.39 17.01
C PRO A 101 -9.23 -21.51 18.19
N LYS A 102 -9.45 -22.50 19.07
CA LYS A 102 -8.64 -22.75 20.28
C LYS A 102 -7.63 -23.85 20.01
N GLY A 103 -6.40 -23.68 20.49
CA GLY A 103 -5.33 -24.66 20.31
C GLY A 103 -4.62 -24.61 18.97
N TYR A 104 -4.89 -23.56 18.17
CA TYR A 104 -4.27 -23.35 16.87
C TYR A 104 -3.76 -21.92 16.75
N GLY A 105 -2.63 -21.77 16.07
CA GLY A 105 -2.09 -20.48 15.64
C GLY A 105 -1.98 -20.40 14.13
N ILE A 106 -1.74 -19.20 13.66
CA ILE A 106 -1.50 -18.91 12.23
C ILE A 106 -0.07 -18.42 12.06
N GLU A 107 0.66 -19.10 11.19
CA GLU A 107 2.04 -18.78 10.86
C GLU A 107 2.12 -18.22 9.47
N TYR A 108 2.63 -16.98 9.37
CA TYR A 108 2.84 -16.27 8.11
C TYR A 108 4.25 -16.46 7.57
N GLY A 109 4.40 -16.44 6.27
CA GLY A 109 5.70 -16.47 5.60
C GLY A 109 5.67 -15.79 4.24
N PHE A 110 6.81 -15.22 3.86
CA PHE A 110 7.05 -14.76 2.49
C PHE A 110 7.73 -15.86 1.69
N ALA A 111 7.46 -15.93 0.39
CA ALA A 111 8.16 -16.86 -0.49
C ALA A 111 9.68 -16.60 -0.52
N ASP A 112 10.09 -15.31 -0.47
CA ASP A 112 11.48 -14.92 -0.27
C ASP A 112 11.79 -14.82 1.23
N LYS A 113 12.60 -15.74 1.75
CA LYS A 113 13.02 -15.83 3.15
C LYS A 113 14.36 -15.16 3.45
N HIS A 114 15.10 -14.75 2.43
CA HIS A 114 16.50 -14.31 2.61
C HIS A 114 16.63 -12.80 2.86
N THR A 115 15.61 -12.02 2.53
CA THR A 115 15.62 -10.57 2.72
C THR A 115 14.79 -10.22 3.94
N LEU A 116 15.37 -9.47 4.89
CA LEU A 116 14.62 -8.93 6.03
C LEU A 116 13.50 -8.03 5.52
N LYS A 117 12.27 -8.29 5.98
CA LYS A 117 11.11 -7.46 5.70
C LYS A 117 10.72 -6.70 6.94
N ASP A 118 10.44 -5.41 6.78
CA ASP A 118 9.93 -4.57 7.84
C ASP A 118 8.83 -3.64 7.32
N GLY A 119 8.10 -3.03 8.25
CA GLY A 119 6.99 -2.13 7.96
C GLY A 119 5.61 -2.77 8.16
N PRO A 120 4.61 -1.96 8.55
CA PRO A 120 3.27 -2.45 8.88
C PRO A 120 2.44 -2.81 7.65
N SER A 121 2.91 -2.54 6.46
CA SER A 121 2.13 -2.57 5.21
C SER A 121 1.63 -3.97 4.78
N ALA A 122 2.05 -5.04 5.44
CA ALA A 122 1.57 -6.40 5.22
C ALA A 122 0.44 -6.82 6.18
N ALA A 123 0.04 -5.96 7.12
CA ALA A 123 -0.92 -6.30 8.17
C ALA A 123 -2.29 -6.70 7.61
N VAL A 124 -2.83 -5.95 6.63
CA VAL A 124 -4.11 -6.30 5.98
C VAL A 124 -3.99 -7.64 5.25
N ALA A 125 -2.87 -7.94 4.61
CA ALA A 125 -2.63 -9.24 3.95
C ALA A 125 -2.66 -10.39 4.98
N CYS A 126 -2.01 -10.22 6.13
CA CYS A 126 -2.04 -11.18 7.23
C CYS A 126 -3.45 -11.38 7.77
N ALA A 127 -4.20 -10.30 7.98
CA ALA A 127 -5.59 -10.35 8.46
C ALA A 127 -6.50 -11.09 7.47
N LEU A 128 -6.38 -10.82 6.15
CA LEU A 128 -7.15 -11.50 5.11
C LEU A 128 -6.85 -13.00 5.05
N MET A 129 -5.57 -13.39 5.15
CA MET A 129 -5.21 -14.81 5.17
C MET A 129 -5.72 -15.52 6.43
N ALA A 130 -5.68 -14.86 7.59
CA ALA A 130 -6.23 -15.40 8.83
C ALA A 130 -7.74 -15.59 8.73
N GLU A 131 -8.46 -14.58 8.24
CA GLU A 131 -9.91 -14.68 8.01
C GLU A 131 -10.26 -15.80 7.02
N SER A 132 -9.49 -15.93 5.94
CA SER A 132 -9.64 -17.00 4.95
C SER A 132 -9.55 -18.39 5.61
N ILE A 133 -8.57 -18.60 6.48
CA ILE A 133 -8.38 -19.87 7.22
C ILE A 133 -9.57 -20.13 8.15
N ILE A 134 -10.03 -19.13 8.89
CA ILE A 134 -11.11 -19.29 9.89
C ILE A 134 -12.46 -19.45 9.21
N SER A 135 -12.77 -18.61 8.22
CA SER A 135 -14.05 -18.64 7.51
C SER A 135 -14.19 -19.78 6.50
N GLY A 136 -13.07 -20.33 6.03
CA GLY A 136 -13.04 -21.36 4.97
C GLY A 136 -13.22 -20.78 3.56
N GLN A 137 -13.13 -19.46 3.39
CA GLN A 137 -13.29 -18.80 2.10
C GLN A 137 -11.92 -18.51 1.47
N SER A 138 -11.66 -19.08 0.30
CA SER A 138 -10.41 -18.86 -0.43
C SER A 138 -10.29 -17.43 -0.95
N LEU A 139 -9.05 -16.92 -1.00
CA LEU A 139 -8.70 -15.65 -1.60
C LEU A 139 -8.41 -15.81 -3.10
N ASP A 140 -8.57 -14.71 -3.84
CA ASP A 140 -8.25 -14.65 -5.27
C ASP A 140 -6.73 -14.54 -5.47
N ASP A 141 -6.14 -15.43 -6.23
CA ASP A 141 -4.69 -15.47 -6.51
C ASP A 141 -4.18 -14.24 -7.29
N SER A 142 -5.04 -13.54 -7.99
CA SER A 142 -4.71 -12.29 -8.69
C SER A 142 -4.80 -11.05 -7.81
N PHE A 143 -5.32 -11.19 -6.58
CA PHE A 143 -5.50 -10.08 -5.64
C PHE A 143 -4.20 -9.76 -4.90
N ALA A 144 -3.90 -8.48 -4.85
CA ALA A 144 -2.79 -7.94 -4.06
C ALA A 144 -3.31 -6.85 -3.11
N VAL A 145 -2.66 -6.70 -1.97
CA VAL A 145 -3.05 -5.71 -0.97
C VAL A 145 -1.84 -5.12 -0.27
N THR A 146 -1.97 -3.87 0.14
CA THR A 146 -1.07 -3.22 1.08
C THR A 146 -1.91 -2.39 2.05
N GLY A 147 -1.44 -2.26 3.28
CA GLY A 147 -2.12 -1.49 4.32
C GLY A 147 -1.69 -1.94 5.70
N ASP A 148 -1.65 -0.99 6.62
CA ASP A 148 -1.63 -1.26 8.05
C ASP A 148 -3.06 -1.55 8.53
N ILE A 149 -3.22 -2.19 9.69
CA ILE A 149 -4.52 -2.46 10.29
C ILE A 149 -4.48 -2.14 11.78
N THR A 150 -5.54 -1.50 12.27
CA THR A 150 -5.74 -1.30 13.71
C THR A 150 -6.48 -2.49 14.32
N ALA A 151 -6.46 -2.59 15.65
CA ALA A 151 -7.25 -3.57 16.40
C ALA A 151 -8.78 -3.46 16.17
N THR A 152 -9.26 -2.33 15.64
CA THR A 152 -10.66 -2.10 15.27
C THR A 152 -10.98 -2.44 13.82
N GLY A 153 -9.98 -2.84 13.03
CA GLY A 153 -10.15 -3.21 11.62
C GLY A 153 -10.08 -2.03 10.63
N GLU A 154 -9.70 -0.85 11.11
CA GLU A 154 -9.42 0.30 10.23
C GLU A 154 -8.10 0.11 9.49
N VAL A 155 -8.07 0.50 8.22
CA VAL A 155 -6.90 0.36 7.35
C VAL A 155 -6.15 1.68 7.26
N GLY A 156 -4.92 1.68 7.75
CA GLY A 156 -4.02 2.83 7.75
C GLY A 156 -3.19 2.99 6.48
N PRO A 157 -2.79 4.23 6.14
CA PRO A 157 -1.94 4.53 4.99
C PRO A 157 -0.53 3.97 5.15
N VAL A 158 0.16 3.76 4.01
CA VAL A 158 1.50 3.17 3.95
C VAL A 158 2.34 3.83 2.87
N GLY A 159 3.67 3.74 2.99
CA GLY A 159 4.59 4.32 2.02
C GLY A 159 4.74 3.54 0.72
N GLY A 160 5.29 4.22 -0.30
CA GLY A 160 5.75 3.61 -1.54
C GLY A 160 4.64 3.16 -2.51
N ILE A 161 3.47 3.77 -2.48
CA ILE A 161 2.29 3.36 -3.27
C ILE A 161 2.58 3.34 -4.77
N GLY A 162 3.21 4.37 -5.32
CA GLY A 162 3.55 4.39 -6.75
C GLY A 162 4.43 3.20 -7.16
N ALA A 163 5.47 2.88 -6.37
CA ALA A 163 6.31 1.72 -6.61
C ALA A 163 5.51 0.40 -6.48
N LYS A 164 4.66 0.28 -5.47
CA LYS A 164 3.80 -0.90 -5.25
C LYS A 164 2.82 -1.13 -6.39
N ILE A 165 2.20 -0.08 -6.95
CA ILE A 165 1.30 -0.19 -8.11
C ILE A 165 2.07 -0.68 -9.35
N ARG A 166 3.25 -0.12 -9.62
CA ARG A 166 4.13 -0.61 -10.71
C ARG A 166 4.49 -2.08 -10.50
N GLY A 167 4.83 -2.45 -9.26
CA GLY A 167 5.13 -3.84 -8.89
C GLY A 167 3.95 -4.78 -9.08
N ALA A 168 2.74 -4.37 -8.73
CA ALA A 168 1.52 -5.12 -8.94
C ALA A 168 1.25 -5.33 -10.44
N ALA A 169 1.33 -4.27 -11.24
CA ALA A 169 1.16 -4.34 -12.69
C ALA A 169 2.18 -5.28 -13.35
N ASN A 170 3.46 -5.17 -12.99
CA ASN A 170 4.54 -6.01 -13.53
C ASN A 170 4.42 -7.49 -13.14
N LYS A 171 3.70 -7.80 -12.06
CA LYS A 171 3.43 -9.16 -11.59
C LYS A 171 2.02 -9.64 -11.93
N ASN A 172 1.35 -8.96 -12.86
CA ASN A 172 0.02 -9.29 -13.35
C ASN A 172 -0.99 -9.49 -12.20
N CYS A 173 -0.98 -8.58 -11.21
CA CYS A 173 -2.02 -8.54 -10.21
C CYS A 173 -3.28 -7.93 -10.85
N GLY A 174 -4.36 -8.71 -10.92
CA GLY A 174 -5.62 -8.25 -11.52
C GLY A 174 -6.28 -7.15 -10.68
N ILE A 175 -6.19 -7.27 -9.37
CA ILE A 175 -6.81 -6.38 -8.39
C ILE A 175 -5.76 -5.97 -7.35
N MET A 176 -5.76 -4.70 -6.99
CA MET A 176 -4.94 -4.15 -5.91
C MET A 176 -5.78 -3.31 -4.96
N ALA A 177 -5.83 -3.71 -3.70
CA ALA A 177 -6.41 -2.90 -2.63
C ALA A 177 -5.36 -1.96 -2.02
N VAL A 178 -5.73 -0.68 -1.89
CA VAL A 178 -4.88 0.41 -1.39
C VAL A 178 -5.64 1.17 -0.30
N PRO A 179 -5.00 1.55 0.82
CA PRO A 179 -5.68 2.34 1.84
C PRO A 179 -6.27 3.65 1.29
N MET A 180 -7.43 4.05 1.80
CA MET A 180 -8.10 5.30 1.40
C MET A 180 -7.21 6.52 1.65
N GLY A 181 -6.42 6.53 2.72
CA GLY A 181 -5.46 7.59 3.03
C GLY A 181 -4.36 7.77 1.96
N ASN A 182 -4.13 6.76 1.14
CA ASN A 182 -3.14 6.82 0.04
C ASN A 182 -3.73 7.25 -1.31
N LYS A 183 -4.95 7.76 -1.35
CA LYS A 183 -5.61 8.19 -2.60
C LYS A 183 -4.80 9.21 -3.38
N SER A 184 -4.20 10.20 -2.70
CA SER A 184 -3.35 11.21 -3.32
C SER A 184 -2.17 10.60 -4.06
N ALA A 185 -1.51 9.58 -3.47
CA ALA A 185 -0.38 8.90 -4.10
C ALA A 185 -0.78 8.12 -5.38
N VAL A 186 -2.03 7.62 -5.46
CA VAL A 186 -2.57 7.03 -6.71
C VAL A 186 -2.77 8.12 -7.77
N HIS A 187 -3.26 9.29 -7.37
CA HIS A 187 -3.42 10.44 -8.27
C HIS A 187 -2.06 10.97 -8.76
N ASP A 188 -1.07 11.03 -7.88
CA ASP A 188 0.29 11.44 -8.24
C ASP A 188 0.90 10.51 -9.28
N LEU A 189 0.71 9.19 -9.12
CA LEU A 189 1.16 8.23 -10.12
C LEU A 189 0.46 8.45 -11.49
N TYR A 190 -0.85 8.77 -11.47
CA TYR A 190 -1.57 9.12 -12.70
C TYR A 190 -1.00 10.38 -13.36
N VAL A 191 -0.67 11.43 -12.60
CA VAL A 191 -0.07 12.66 -13.13
C VAL A 191 1.30 12.38 -13.76
N MET A 192 2.11 11.56 -13.11
CA MET A 192 3.48 11.25 -13.56
C MET A 192 3.54 10.30 -14.76
N GLU A 193 2.66 9.30 -14.84
CA GLU A 193 2.78 8.19 -15.79
C GLU A 193 1.53 8.00 -16.67
N GLY A 194 0.48 8.78 -16.42
CA GLY A 194 -0.72 8.76 -17.23
C GLY A 194 -1.68 7.61 -16.91
N ILE A 195 -2.66 7.46 -17.80
CA ILE A 195 -3.79 6.55 -17.60
C ILE A 195 -3.43 5.07 -17.71
N GLN A 196 -2.36 4.73 -18.46
CA GLN A 196 -2.04 3.34 -18.77
C GLN A 196 -1.63 2.55 -17.52
N ILE A 197 -0.82 3.13 -16.65
CA ILE A 197 -0.41 2.48 -15.40
C ILE A 197 -1.60 2.28 -14.46
N ILE A 198 -2.53 3.24 -14.43
CA ILE A 198 -3.74 3.15 -13.61
C ILE A 198 -4.72 2.10 -14.15
N ALA A 199 -4.76 1.92 -15.47
CA ALA A 199 -5.61 0.92 -16.09
C ALA A 199 -5.03 -0.51 -16.00
N ALA A 200 -3.71 -0.66 -15.80
CA ALA A 200 -3.04 -1.96 -15.80
C ALA A 200 -3.52 -2.90 -14.68
N THR A 201 -3.96 -2.35 -13.56
CA THR A 201 -4.46 -3.07 -12.39
C THR A 201 -5.72 -2.39 -11.86
N GLN A 202 -6.71 -3.16 -11.40
CA GLN A 202 -7.88 -2.59 -10.72
C GLN A 202 -7.46 -2.08 -9.33
N ILE A 203 -7.31 -0.77 -9.18
CA ILE A 203 -6.98 -0.14 -7.90
C ILE A 203 -8.27 0.22 -7.18
N ILE A 204 -8.50 -0.40 -6.02
CA ILE A 204 -9.69 -0.17 -5.19
C ILE A 204 -9.21 0.36 -3.83
N LEU A 205 -9.78 1.50 -3.42
CA LEU A 205 -9.46 2.11 -2.13
C LEU A 205 -10.27 1.43 -1.03
N ILE A 206 -9.61 1.13 0.09
CA ILE A 206 -10.19 0.47 1.26
C ILE A 206 -10.01 1.32 2.52
N ARG A 207 -11.02 1.38 3.37
CA ARG A 207 -10.98 2.05 4.67
C ARG A 207 -10.91 1.05 5.82
N THR A 208 -11.55 -0.10 5.62
CA THR A 208 -11.73 -1.13 6.64
C THR A 208 -11.31 -2.50 6.10
N PHE A 209 -11.12 -3.42 7.01
CA PHE A 209 -10.95 -4.82 6.67
C PHE A 209 -12.10 -5.36 5.81
N GLU A 210 -13.35 -4.98 6.11
CA GLU A 210 -14.52 -5.46 5.36
C GLU A 210 -14.49 -5.04 3.90
N ASP A 211 -14.04 -3.81 3.62
CA ASP A 211 -13.85 -3.34 2.24
C ASP A 211 -12.86 -4.26 1.50
N ALA A 212 -11.74 -4.60 2.16
CA ALA A 212 -10.74 -5.50 1.59
C ALA A 212 -11.28 -6.92 1.44
N TRP A 213 -12.00 -7.43 2.45
CA TRP A 213 -12.52 -8.79 2.45
C TRP A 213 -13.51 -9.06 1.33
N GLN A 214 -14.43 -8.13 1.08
CA GLN A 214 -15.43 -8.26 0.01
C GLN A 214 -14.80 -8.43 -1.37
N ILE A 215 -13.67 -7.77 -1.64
CA ILE A 215 -13.00 -7.79 -2.93
C ILE A 215 -11.89 -8.83 -3.03
N ALA A 216 -11.37 -9.33 -1.90
CA ALA A 216 -10.27 -10.31 -1.85
C ALA A 216 -10.74 -11.74 -2.06
N ARG A 217 -12.00 -12.08 -1.71
CA ARG A 217 -12.53 -13.44 -1.81
C ARG A 217 -12.55 -13.93 -3.26
N LEU A 218 -12.24 -15.21 -3.46
CA LEU A 218 -12.36 -15.87 -4.76
C LEU A 218 -13.84 -15.90 -5.24
N ARG A 219 -14.77 -16.12 -4.30
CA ARG A 219 -16.22 -16.09 -4.55
C ARG A 219 -16.79 -14.79 -4.00
N ARG A 220 -16.91 -13.80 -4.85
CA ARG A 220 -17.48 -12.49 -4.54
C ARG A 220 -18.98 -12.49 -4.73
N ASP A 221 -19.65 -11.51 -4.14
CA ASP A 221 -21.06 -11.24 -4.41
C ASP A 221 -21.23 -10.86 -5.88
N ALA A 222 -22.32 -11.31 -6.50
CA ALA A 222 -22.54 -11.20 -7.94
C ALA A 222 -22.40 -9.76 -8.48
N PRO A 223 -22.91 -8.70 -7.83
CA PRO A 223 -22.71 -7.33 -8.31
C PRO A 223 -21.24 -6.90 -8.32
N ILE A 224 -20.48 -7.27 -7.29
CA ILE A 224 -19.04 -6.95 -7.20
C ILE A 224 -18.26 -7.68 -8.30
N GLN A 225 -18.54 -8.97 -8.49
CA GLN A 225 -17.90 -9.75 -9.56
C GLN A 225 -18.20 -9.15 -10.94
N GLN A 226 -19.46 -8.77 -11.20
CA GLN A 226 -19.85 -8.13 -12.46
C GLN A 226 -19.13 -6.80 -12.69
N ALA A 227 -18.96 -5.97 -11.65
CA ALA A 227 -18.22 -4.72 -11.76
C ALA A 227 -16.74 -4.95 -12.11
N MET A 228 -16.13 -6.00 -11.55
CA MET A 228 -14.74 -6.38 -11.87
C MET A 228 -14.60 -6.91 -13.30
N ASP A 229 -15.55 -7.71 -13.77
CA ASP A 229 -15.59 -8.22 -15.15
C ASP A 229 -15.82 -7.08 -16.14
N ASP A 230 -16.69 -6.13 -15.83
CA ASP A 230 -16.91 -4.92 -16.61
C ASP A 230 -15.64 -4.07 -16.71
N TYR A 231 -14.86 -3.99 -15.62
CA TYR A 231 -13.58 -3.29 -15.65
C TYR A 231 -12.56 -3.95 -16.59
N ALA A 232 -12.54 -5.26 -16.70
CA ALA A 232 -11.65 -5.95 -17.66
C ALA A 232 -11.92 -5.49 -19.11
N MET A 233 -13.17 -5.21 -19.48
CA MET A 233 -13.52 -4.63 -20.79
C MET A 233 -13.01 -3.19 -20.93
N VAL A 234 -13.11 -2.37 -19.87
CA VAL A 234 -12.56 -1.01 -19.84
C VAL A 234 -11.05 -1.07 -20.00
N GLN A 235 -10.37 -1.92 -19.23
CA GLN A 235 -8.91 -2.12 -19.29
C GLN A 235 -8.45 -2.46 -20.71
N ALA A 236 -9.12 -3.41 -21.36
CA ALA A 236 -8.80 -3.79 -22.74
C ALA A 236 -9.02 -2.64 -23.75
N ALA A 237 -10.01 -1.78 -23.51
CA ALA A 237 -10.22 -0.61 -24.34
C ALA A 237 -9.14 0.46 -24.15
N ILE A 238 -8.75 0.75 -22.90
CA ILE A 238 -7.69 1.72 -22.57
C ILE A 238 -6.32 1.24 -23.05
N ALA A 239 -6.04 -0.06 -22.94
CA ALA A 239 -4.80 -0.64 -23.46
C ALA A 239 -4.61 -0.40 -24.96
N LYS A 240 -5.70 -0.34 -25.74
CA LYS A 240 -5.64 0.00 -27.18
C LYS A 240 -5.40 1.50 -27.43
N SER A 241 -6.05 2.35 -26.67
CA SER A 241 -5.90 3.81 -26.76
C SER A 241 -6.49 4.49 -25.52
N ALA A 242 -5.75 5.45 -24.94
CA ALA A 242 -6.24 6.33 -23.88
C ALA A 242 -7.49 7.11 -24.28
N ALA A 243 -7.64 7.47 -25.57
CA ALA A 243 -8.79 8.18 -26.09
C ALA A 243 -10.11 7.40 -25.92
N ASN A 244 -10.06 6.06 -25.77
CA ASN A 244 -11.22 5.24 -25.53
C ASN A 244 -11.92 5.53 -24.19
N ALA A 245 -11.26 6.23 -23.26
CA ALA A 245 -11.87 6.68 -22.01
C ALA A 245 -13.08 7.60 -22.25
N SER A 246 -13.11 8.34 -23.35
CA SER A 246 -14.25 9.21 -23.75
C SER A 246 -15.35 8.47 -24.50
N HIS A 247 -15.12 7.22 -24.93
CA HIS A 247 -16.10 6.46 -25.71
C HIS A 247 -17.39 6.17 -24.92
N PRO A 248 -18.59 6.38 -25.47
CA PRO A 248 -19.87 6.25 -24.74
C PRO A 248 -20.03 4.92 -24.00
N LYS A 249 -19.73 3.78 -24.65
CA LYS A 249 -19.82 2.45 -24.03
C LYS A 249 -18.84 2.26 -22.85
N VAL A 250 -17.63 2.83 -22.95
CA VAL A 250 -16.65 2.79 -21.85
C VAL A 250 -17.15 3.63 -20.68
N ARG A 251 -17.67 4.82 -20.93
CA ARG A 251 -18.24 5.71 -19.91
C ARG A 251 -19.44 5.08 -19.20
N GLU A 252 -20.32 4.40 -19.93
CA GLU A 252 -21.45 3.65 -19.35
C GLU A 252 -20.98 2.56 -18.41
N LYS A 253 -19.98 1.76 -18.83
CA LYS A 253 -19.37 0.73 -17.98
C LYS A 253 -18.71 1.33 -16.75
N LEU A 254 -17.93 2.39 -16.90
CA LEU A 254 -17.29 3.10 -15.78
C LEU A 254 -18.33 3.61 -14.78
N LYS A 255 -19.46 4.13 -15.24
CA LYS A 255 -20.56 4.56 -14.38
C LYS A 255 -21.14 3.37 -13.60
N SER A 256 -21.48 2.27 -14.26
CA SER A 256 -22.00 1.05 -13.61
C SER A 256 -21.03 0.49 -12.56
N ILE A 257 -19.73 0.47 -12.87
CA ILE A 257 -18.69 0.05 -11.92
C ILE A 257 -18.69 0.95 -10.67
N LEU A 258 -18.72 2.26 -10.86
CA LEU A 258 -18.68 3.23 -9.76
C LEU A 258 -19.97 3.27 -8.94
N ASP A 259 -21.11 2.93 -9.53
CA ASP A 259 -22.39 2.78 -8.83
C ASP A 259 -22.34 1.56 -7.87
N THR A 260 -21.62 0.49 -8.23
CA THR A 260 -21.45 -0.73 -7.41
C THR A 260 -20.27 -0.65 -6.46
N LEU A 261 -19.14 -0.15 -6.94
CA LEU A 261 -17.87 0.00 -6.22
C LEU A 261 -17.43 1.48 -6.20
N PRO A 262 -18.00 2.31 -5.32
CA PRO A 262 -17.73 3.76 -5.30
C PRO A 262 -16.27 4.12 -5.06
N HIS A 263 -15.49 3.20 -4.50
CA HIS A 263 -14.06 3.38 -4.19
C HIS A 263 -13.14 2.72 -5.22
N HIS A 264 -13.65 2.34 -6.41
CA HIS A 264 -12.84 1.83 -7.52
C HIS A 264 -12.07 2.98 -8.18
N GLU A 265 -10.85 3.25 -7.70
CA GLU A 265 -10.11 4.47 -8.07
C GLU A 265 -9.58 4.44 -9.51
N SER A 266 -9.18 3.26 -10.03
CA SER A 266 -8.84 3.15 -11.46
C SER A 266 -10.02 3.55 -12.35
N ALA A 267 -11.24 3.06 -12.08
CA ALA A 267 -12.42 3.42 -12.85
C ALA A 267 -12.73 4.91 -12.75
N ARG A 268 -12.58 5.50 -11.56
CA ARG A 268 -12.80 6.93 -11.32
C ARG A 268 -11.83 7.80 -12.12
N LEU A 269 -10.53 7.50 -12.07
CA LEU A 269 -9.51 8.26 -12.80
C LEU A 269 -9.70 8.14 -14.31
N ILE A 270 -10.05 6.94 -14.82
CA ILE A 270 -10.36 6.74 -16.24
C ILE A 270 -11.58 7.56 -16.65
N ALA A 271 -12.64 7.57 -15.82
CA ALA A 271 -13.84 8.38 -16.08
C ALA A 271 -13.51 9.88 -16.12
N LEU A 272 -12.73 10.37 -15.18
CA LEU A 272 -12.28 11.76 -15.12
C LEU A 272 -11.37 12.11 -16.31
N HIS A 273 -10.48 11.20 -16.72
CA HIS A 273 -9.67 11.37 -17.93
C HIS A 273 -10.55 11.54 -19.18
N GLY A 274 -11.55 10.68 -19.35
CA GLY A 274 -12.47 10.71 -20.51
C GLY A 274 -13.29 11.99 -20.66
N ILE A 275 -13.42 12.79 -19.59
CA ILE A 275 -14.11 14.10 -19.59
C ILE A 275 -13.15 15.29 -19.38
N GLY A 276 -11.82 15.07 -19.42
CA GLY A 276 -10.79 16.11 -19.25
C GLY A 276 -10.70 16.72 -17.84
N LYS A 277 -11.22 16.03 -16.81
CA LYS A 277 -11.25 16.48 -15.40
C LYS A 277 -10.31 15.71 -14.47
N ALA A 278 -9.47 14.85 -15.02
CA ALA A 278 -8.46 14.13 -14.24
C ALA A 278 -7.44 15.10 -13.60
N PRO A 279 -6.77 14.70 -12.50
CA PRO A 279 -5.74 15.51 -11.87
C PRO A 279 -4.65 15.93 -12.87
N LYS A 280 -4.19 17.17 -12.77
CA LYS A 280 -3.13 17.74 -13.64
C LYS A 280 -1.89 18.14 -12.85
N LYS A 281 -1.95 18.06 -11.54
CA LYS A 281 -0.88 18.44 -10.62
C LYS A 281 -0.72 17.35 -9.59
N LEU A 282 0.52 17.19 -9.16
CA LEU A 282 0.85 16.36 -8.01
C LEU A 282 0.22 16.96 -6.74
N SER A 283 -0.06 16.09 -5.79
CA SER A 283 -0.38 16.50 -4.42
C SER A 283 0.82 17.25 -3.81
N LEU A 284 0.58 17.93 -2.71
CA LEU A 284 1.67 18.60 -1.99
C LEU A 284 2.74 17.60 -1.54
N ALA A 285 2.34 16.49 -0.93
CA ALA A 285 3.25 15.42 -0.49
C ALA A 285 4.00 14.80 -1.69
N GLY A 286 3.29 14.48 -2.76
CA GLY A 286 3.88 13.94 -3.99
C GLY A 286 4.85 14.91 -4.67
N SER A 287 4.55 16.22 -4.64
CA SER A 287 5.44 17.26 -5.15
C SER A 287 6.74 17.34 -4.36
N LEU A 288 6.66 17.37 -3.03
CA LEU A 288 7.84 17.40 -2.16
C LEU A 288 8.70 16.16 -2.36
N GLN A 289 8.09 14.98 -2.32
CA GLN A 289 8.79 13.72 -2.53
C GLN A 289 9.47 13.67 -3.91
N SER A 290 8.76 14.05 -4.98
CA SER A 290 9.30 14.02 -6.35
C SER A 290 10.46 15.01 -6.53
N ILE A 291 10.39 16.20 -5.91
CA ILE A 291 11.47 17.19 -5.92
C ILE A 291 12.69 16.65 -5.19
N GLU A 292 12.51 16.10 -3.97
CA GLU A 292 13.61 15.57 -3.14
C GLU A 292 14.29 14.37 -3.82
N GLU A 293 13.51 13.44 -4.39
CA GLU A 293 14.04 12.31 -5.15
C GLU A 293 14.83 12.77 -6.39
N ALA A 294 14.30 13.73 -7.14
CA ALA A 294 14.99 14.28 -8.31
C ALA A 294 16.23 15.12 -7.94
N ALA A 295 16.27 15.71 -6.74
CA ALA A 295 17.39 16.51 -6.25
C ALA A 295 18.49 15.70 -5.54
N THR A 296 18.31 14.39 -5.31
CA THR A 296 19.19 13.56 -4.48
C THR A 296 20.66 13.63 -4.93
N GLU A 297 20.95 13.46 -6.21
CA GLU A 297 22.33 13.51 -6.71
C GLU A 297 22.95 14.92 -6.66
N LEU A 298 22.14 15.96 -6.81
CA LEU A 298 22.59 17.33 -6.60
C LEU A 298 22.97 17.56 -5.13
N GLY A 299 22.15 17.07 -4.19
CA GLY A 299 22.42 17.10 -2.77
C GLY A 299 23.70 16.36 -2.39
N ASN A 300 23.87 15.14 -2.89
CA ASN A 300 25.08 14.32 -2.68
C ASN A 300 26.32 15.02 -3.23
N THR A 301 26.22 15.60 -4.43
CA THR A 301 27.33 16.35 -5.06
C THR A 301 27.73 17.56 -4.21
N MET A 302 26.76 18.28 -3.63
CA MET A 302 27.03 19.43 -2.77
C MET A 302 27.66 19.04 -1.42
N GLN A 303 27.15 17.98 -0.79
CA GLN A 303 27.66 17.51 0.53
C GLN A 303 29.10 16.97 0.45
N ASN A 304 29.44 16.27 -0.63
CA ASN A 304 30.74 15.65 -0.80
C ASN A 304 31.80 16.61 -1.37
N GLY A 305 31.46 17.88 -1.63
CA GLY A 305 32.37 18.85 -2.25
C GLY A 305 32.69 18.57 -3.74
N ASN A 306 32.07 17.57 -4.35
CA ASN A 306 32.33 17.12 -5.71
C ASN A 306 31.78 18.08 -6.78
N TYR A 307 31.16 19.21 -6.38
CA TYR A 307 30.74 20.26 -7.31
C TYR A 307 31.92 20.91 -8.05
N LEU A 308 33.15 20.75 -7.55
CA LEU A 308 34.37 21.20 -8.18
C LEU A 308 34.96 20.22 -9.19
N GLU A 309 34.58 18.95 -9.16
CA GLU A 309 35.10 17.93 -10.07
C GLU A 309 34.56 18.15 -11.51
N ARG A 310 35.46 18.06 -12.48
CA ARG A 310 35.13 18.29 -13.90
C ARG A 310 34.56 17.06 -14.62
N GLY A 311 34.38 15.94 -13.95
CA GLY A 311 33.87 14.74 -14.57
C GLY A 311 32.42 14.91 -15.06
N THR A 312 32.06 14.22 -16.13
CA THR A 312 30.66 14.08 -16.55
C THR A 312 29.92 13.24 -15.51
N ASN A 313 29.11 13.87 -14.70
CA ASN A 313 28.22 13.15 -13.80
C ASN A 313 26.86 13.01 -14.48
N ASP A 314 26.71 11.98 -15.33
CA ASP A 314 25.48 11.74 -16.09
C ASP A 314 24.24 11.61 -15.17
N ARG A 315 24.43 11.09 -13.95
CA ARG A 315 23.34 10.97 -12.98
C ARG A 315 22.86 12.35 -12.49
N LEU A 316 23.80 13.27 -12.21
CA LEU A 316 23.44 14.63 -11.80
C LEU A 316 22.58 15.31 -12.87
N TRP A 317 23.01 15.25 -14.12
CA TRP A 317 22.26 15.91 -15.22
C TRP A 317 20.95 15.20 -15.53
N ALA A 318 20.87 13.89 -15.40
CA ALA A 318 19.62 13.16 -15.50
C ALA A 318 18.62 13.61 -14.41
N ASN A 319 19.10 13.84 -13.18
CA ASN A 319 18.26 14.33 -12.09
C ASN A 319 17.83 15.79 -12.29
N VAL A 320 18.73 16.66 -12.78
CA VAL A 320 18.36 18.03 -13.15
C VAL A 320 17.30 18.04 -14.26
N SER A 321 17.40 17.14 -15.23
CA SER A 321 16.38 16.98 -16.27
C SER A 321 15.03 16.57 -15.70
N LYS A 322 15.02 15.64 -14.71
CA LYS A 322 13.79 15.28 -13.99
C LYS A 322 13.18 16.46 -13.23
N LEU A 323 14.01 17.26 -12.52
CA LEU A 323 13.52 18.49 -11.87
C LEU A 323 12.85 19.45 -12.87
N ASN A 324 13.42 19.62 -14.06
CA ASN A 324 12.81 20.46 -15.09
C ASN A 324 11.45 19.91 -15.58
N LEU A 325 11.32 18.58 -15.72
CA LEU A 325 10.06 17.95 -16.13
C LEU A 325 8.96 18.13 -15.07
N LEU A 326 9.31 18.20 -13.79
CA LEU A 326 8.35 18.40 -12.71
C LEU A 326 7.75 19.82 -12.66
N ARG A 327 8.33 20.79 -13.37
CA ARG A 327 7.99 22.22 -13.24
C ARG A 327 6.52 22.54 -13.46
N ASP A 328 5.91 21.82 -14.38
CA ASP A 328 4.50 22.01 -14.71
C ASP A 328 3.57 21.08 -13.94
N ASP A 329 4.10 20.07 -13.27
CA ASP A 329 3.29 19.04 -12.59
C ASP A 329 3.20 19.23 -11.08
N VAL A 330 4.14 19.93 -10.44
CA VAL A 330 4.13 20.14 -8.99
C VAL A 330 3.02 21.06 -8.50
N ASP A 331 2.64 20.90 -7.25
CA ASP A 331 1.78 21.83 -6.52
C ASP A 331 2.39 23.24 -6.56
N PRO A 332 1.61 24.28 -6.88
CA PRO A 332 2.11 25.65 -6.98
C PRO A 332 2.88 26.14 -5.74
N ARG A 333 2.54 25.65 -4.54
CA ARG A 333 3.20 26.03 -3.29
C ARG A 333 4.65 25.51 -3.19
N THR A 334 5.00 24.48 -3.93
CA THR A 334 6.35 23.89 -3.95
C THR A 334 7.24 24.43 -5.08
N LYS A 335 6.70 25.29 -5.97
CA LYS A 335 7.47 25.84 -7.11
C LYS A 335 8.72 26.59 -6.68
N GLY A 336 8.64 27.42 -5.63
CA GLY A 336 9.80 28.14 -5.09
C GLY A 336 10.91 27.18 -4.65
N TYR A 337 10.53 26.05 -4.02
CA TYR A 337 11.45 25.01 -3.61
C TYR A 337 12.11 24.32 -4.80
N LEU A 338 11.34 23.91 -5.80
CA LEU A 338 11.84 23.36 -7.05
C LEU A 338 12.80 24.32 -7.78
N ASP A 339 12.40 25.59 -7.95
CA ASP A 339 13.20 26.60 -8.65
C ASP A 339 14.53 26.90 -7.93
N SER A 340 14.58 26.75 -6.59
CA SER A 340 15.80 26.90 -5.82
C SER A 340 16.83 25.79 -6.12
N PHE A 341 16.40 24.54 -6.31
CA PHE A 341 17.26 23.45 -6.77
C PHE A 341 17.74 23.67 -8.20
N LEU A 342 16.87 24.08 -9.11
CA LEU A 342 17.23 24.37 -10.51
C LEU A 342 18.25 25.51 -10.62
N THR A 343 18.10 26.56 -9.80
CA THR A 343 19.05 27.68 -9.72
C THR A 343 20.42 27.18 -9.25
N THR A 344 20.45 26.36 -8.20
CA THR A 344 21.69 25.80 -7.66
C THR A 344 22.38 24.88 -8.68
N ALA A 345 21.60 24.03 -9.37
CA ALA A 345 22.12 23.18 -10.45
C ALA A 345 22.72 23.99 -11.61
N SER A 346 22.10 25.14 -12.00
CA SER A 346 22.64 26.03 -13.01
C SER A 346 24.00 26.61 -12.60
N LEU A 347 24.12 27.05 -11.34
CA LEU A 347 25.42 27.57 -10.83
C LEU A 347 26.49 26.48 -10.85
N VAL A 348 26.18 25.24 -10.49
CA VAL A 348 27.13 24.11 -10.57
C VAL A 348 27.54 23.86 -12.04
N LYS A 349 26.57 23.86 -12.95
CA LYS A 349 26.81 23.69 -14.38
C LYS A 349 27.75 24.80 -14.96
N ASP A 350 27.44 26.06 -14.66
CA ASP A 350 28.19 27.22 -15.14
C ASP A 350 29.61 27.20 -14.61
N PHE A 351 29.79 26.87 -13.32
CA PHE A 351 31.12 26.72 -12.73
C PHE A 351 31.93 25.60 -13.42
N ARG A 352 31.36 24.43 -13.62
CA ARG A 352 32.01 23.30 -14.30
C ARG A 352 32.39 23.65 -15.73
N ASN A 353 31.54 24.33 -16.45
CA ASN A 353 31.78 24.76 -17.83
C ASN A 353 32.84 25.87 -17.93
N SER A 354 33.03 26.68 -16.89
CA SER A 354 34.01 27.76 -16.88
C SER A 354 35.48 27.28 -16.92
N GLY A 355 35.72 26.02 -16.64
CA GLY A 355 37.06 25.45 -16.58
C GLY A 355 37.91 25.93 -15.38
N LYS A 356 37.39 26.74 -14.47
CA LYS A 356 38.09 27.22 -13.27
C LYS A 356 38.37 26.10 -12.29
N LYS A 357 39.47 26.21 -11.52
CA LYS A 357 39.82 25.26 -10.46
C LYS A 357 39.13 25.58 -9.12
N SER A 358 38.73 26.84 -8.93
CA SER A 358 38.05 27.34 -7.73
C SER A 358 37.08 28.43 -8.07
N MET A 359 36.01 28.56 -7.27
CA MET A 359 35.06 29.67 -7.38
C MET A 359 35.70 30.98 -6.91
N SER A 360 35.41 32.08 -7.57
CA SER A 360 35.71 33.44 -7.09
C SER A 360 34.84 33.74 -5.85
N GLY A 361 35.20 34.76 -5.07
CA GLY A 361 34.44 35.19 -3.92
C GLY A 361 32.97 35.55 -4.23
N GLU A 362 32.72 36.13 -5.42
CA GLU A 362 31.35 36.41 -5.86
C GLU A 362 30.58 35.17 -6.24
N GLU A 363 31.19 34.20 -6.92
CA GLU A 363 30.59 32.92 -7.28
C GLU A 363 30.27 32.11 -6.01
N GLN A 364 31.18 32.09 -5.01
CA GLN A 364 30.94 31.45 -3.71
C GLN A 364 29.73 32.08 -2.98
N ARG A 365 29.65 33.42 -2.97
CA ARG A 365 28.51 34.12 -2.35
C ARG A 365 27.21 33.72 -3.03
N LYS A 366 27.14 33.76 -4.38
CA LYS A 366 25.94 33.36 -5.13
C LYS A 366 25.54 31.90 -4.85
N PHE A 367 26.53 31.02 -4.72
CA PHE A 367 26.30 29.62 -4.43
C PHE A 367 25.74 29.41 -3.01
N ILE A 368 26.31 30.09 -2.02
CA ILE A 368 25.80 30.05 -0.63
C ILE A 368 24.39 30.64 -0.54
N GLU A 369 24.12 31.74 -1.24
CA GLU A 369 22.77 32.33 -1.33
C GLU A 369 21.75 31.35 -1.92
N ALA A 370 22.13 30.61 -2.97
CA ALA A 370 21.28 29.58 -3.58
C ALA A 370 21.00 28.42 -2.61
N LEU A 371 21.99 27.96 -1.87
CA LEU A 371 21.81 26.91 -0.84
C LEU A 371 20.88 27.40 0.29
N ASN A 372 21.09 28.62 0.78
CA ASN A 372 20.24 29.21 1.80
C ASN A 372 18.80 29.37 1.31
N ARG A 373 18.61 29.63 0.01
CA ARG A 373 17.27 29.70 -0.59
C ARG A 373 16.56 28.35 -0.57
N ILE A 374 17.26 27.23 -0.88
CA ILE A 374 16.67 25.89 -0.75
C ILE A 374 16.12 25.67 0.67
N GLN A 375 16.94 25.97 1.69
CA GLN A 375 16.52 25.82 3.08
C GLN A 375 15.37 26.77 3.45
N SER A 376 15.41 28.02 2.97
CA SER A 376 14.35 29.00 3.22
C SER A 376 13.02 28.56 2.60
N GLU A 377 13.01 28.12 1.35
CA GLU A 377 11.80 27.63 0.68
C GLU A 377 11.26 26.35 1.34
N ARG A 378 12.14 25.44 1.76
CA ARG A 378 11.74 24.26 2.55
C ARG A 378 11.06 24.69 3.86
N ASN A 379 11.68 25.61 4.61
CA ASN A 379 11.14 26.10 5.89
C ASN A 379 9.78 26.80 5.73
N LYS A 380 9.53 27.51 4.63
CA LYS A 380 8.21 28.09 4.36
C LYS A 380 7.12 27.02 4.27
N ILE A 381 7.45 25.87 3.67
CA ILE A 381 6.52 24.76 3.51
C ILE A 381 6.36 24.01 4.85
N THR A 382 7.47 23.70 5.52
CA THR A 382 7.44 22.88 6.74
C THR A 382 6.96 23.63 7.98
N ASN A 383 7.00 24.97 8.01
CA ASN A 383 6.54 25.79 9.14
C ASN A 383 5.10 26.31 8.98
N ASP A 384 4.47 26.10 7.83
CA ASP A 384 3.06 26.47 7.64
C ASP A 384 2.17 25.39 8.26
N THR A 385 1.42 25.76 9.30
CA THR A 385 0.56 24.84 10.05
C THR A 385 -0.51 24.20 9.19
N LYS A 386 -1.08 24.92 8.20
CA LYS A 386 -2.07 24.36 7.28
C LYS A 386 -1.46 23.32 6.35
N ILE A 387 -0.23 23.57 5.90
CA ILE A 387 0.54 22.62 5.10
C ILE A 387 0.88 21.37 5.93
N GLN A 388 1.28 21.53 7.18
CA GLN A 388 1.54 20.40 8.08
C GLN A 388 0.30 19.54 8.30
N GLU A 389 -0.86 20.16 8.56
CA GLU A 389 -2.13 19.46 8.70
C GLU A 389 -2.51 18.70 7.41
N GLU A 390 -2.32 19.32 6.25
CA GLU A 390 -2.58 18.69 4.95
C GLU A 390 -1.63 17.51 4.71
N LEU A 391 -0.34 17.64 5.01
CA LEU A 391 0.64 16.56 4.88
C LEU A 391 0.35 15.39 5.81
N MET A 392 -0.07 15.66 7.06
CA MET A 392 -0.49 14.61 8.00
C MET A 392 -1.73 13.86 7.52
N ASN A 393 -2.64 14.53 6.80
CA ASN A 393 -3.85 13.91 6.26
C ASN A 393 -3.62 13.19 4.91
N GLN A 394 -2.48 13.42 4.25
CA GLN A 394 -2.11 12.79 2.96
C GLN A 394 -1.14 11.61 3.13
N GLY A 395 -0.50 11.48 4.29
CA GLY A 395 0.41 10.38 4.65
C GLY A 395 -0.33 9.29 5.37
#